data_597a7686f260ea8ccde25a3ab829de71
#
_entry.id   597a7686f260ea8ccde25a3ab829de71
#
_cell.length_a   1.000
_cell.length_b   1.000
_cell.length_c   1.000
_cell.angle_alpha   90.00
_cell.angle_beta   90.00
_cell.angle_gamma   90.00
#
_symmetry.space_group_name_H-M   'P 1'
#
loop_
_entity.id
_entity.type
_entity.pdbx_description
1 polymer ?
#
loop_
_entity_poly.entity_id
_entity_poly.type
_entity_poly.pdbx_seq_one_letter_code
_entity_poly.pdbx_strand_id
1 'polypeptide(L)'
;KYGGAGIGSGSYTRTTPTNQKGAVTITITDGTIEKATGGGEYVPSSKRWYSGAGIGAGLNAGTTTINIKDNAHIVSATGGKYGGAGIGSGYYGRSSTVNISGDAELKDVRGGNLAAGIGSGYGSDKVDVVIDGGTINATGGFNAAGIGSGDNGPSSVTIKSGTVNATGNGTGAGIGGSYSGDSSKITITGGTITATGTSDAPAIGNGSVSISNTGVENAGAELDITATAPDAEKAIRSNDGKKLDAVIRLAENGKKGLVKLVKSGTDSLSRLFHNGVYADSHSTSHSPDRVTPEMSEAEKAKYGDIASVHNWKVSDRQEPNCGKDGYIEYTCMVDHCGTTFRHTLPATGQHTWNEGVVTKEPTCTELGVRTFTCTVCHNTRTEDIEAPGHEYGEWVIDRDATCVKEGSKHRDCIRSDATQTESIPATGQHQWKVLSTTAATCGQDGTVTYKCAFCGDTKTETLNATGQHIYGARVV
;
A
#
# COMPACT_ATOMS: atom_id res chain seq x y z
N LYS A 1 36.62 22.30 11.68
CA LYS A 1 35.30 22.14 10.98
C LYS A 1 34.54 21.02 11.66
N TYR A 2 33.27 21.26 12.02
CA TYR A 2 32.43 20.26 12.67
C TYR A 2 31.57 19.54 11.62
N GLY A 3 31.26 18.25 11.84
CA GLY A 3 30.55 17.43 10.86
C GLY A 3 29.04 17.72 10.78
N GLY A 4 28.60 18.43 9.75
CA GLY A 4 27.20 18.54 9.40
C GLY A 4 26.69 17.28 8.68
N ALA A 5 25.39 17.10 8.60
CA ALA A 5 24.80 16.08 7.75
C ALA A 5 25.03 16.38 6.25
N GLY A 6 25.06 15.36 5.41
CA GLY A 6 25.09 15.53 3.97
C GLY A 6 23.79 16.16 3.46
N ILE A 7 22.66 15.62 3.94
CA ILE A 7 21.32 16.20 3.79
C ILE A 7 20.70 16.27 5.18
N GLY A 8 20.37 17.47 5.67
CA GLY A 8 19.74 17.62 6.96
C GLY A 8 20.32 18.76 7.80
N SER A 9 20.48 18.53 9.11
CA SER A 9 20.90 19.57 10.03
C SER A 9 22.41 19.80 10.03
N GLY A 10 22.80 21.05 10.28
CA GLY A 10 24.18 21.41 10.56
C GLY A 10 24.68 20.85 11.90
N SER A 11 25.98 21.03 12.16
CA SER A 11 26.57 20.66 13.44
C SER A 11 26.43 21.78 14.47
N TYR A 12 26.32 21.41 15.73
CA TYR A 12 26.29 22.33 16.85
C TYR A 12 27.45 22.08 17.81
N THR A 13 27.92 23.12 18.44
CA THR A 13 28.94 22.98 19.49
C THR A 13 28.28 22.41 20.76
N ARG A 14 29.09 21.78 21.61
CA ARG A 14 28.58 21.21 22.86
C ARG A 14 28.04 22.27 23.82
N THR A 15 28.46 23.52 23.64
CA THR A 15 28.06 24.70 24.43
C THR A 15 26.75 25.35 23.91
N THR A 16 26.27 24.94 22.74
CA THR A 16 25.01 25.48 22.23
C THR A 16 23.87 25.05 23.14
N PRO A 17 23.06 25.97 23.70
CA PRO A 17 21.94 25.65 24.54
C PRO A 17 20.95 24.72 23.80
N THR A 18 20.34 23.78 24.53
CA THR A 18 19.43 22.78 23.95
C THR A 18 18.20 23.39 23.26
N ASN A 19 17.73 24.53 23.76
CA ASN A 19 16.62 25.29 23.21
C ASN A 19 16.91 25.99 21.85
N GLN A 20 18.20 26.11 21.50
CA GLN A 20 18.62 26.67 20.20
C GLN A 20 18.87 25.59 19.14
N LYS A 21 18.79 24.32 19.51
CA LYS A 21 18.91 23.18 18.57
C LYS A 21 17.54 22.88 17.97
N GLY A 22 17.21 23.51 16.86
CA GLY A 22 15.93 23.35 16.19
C GLY A 22 15.63 21.91 15.78
N ALA A 23 14.36 21.54 15.76
CA ALA A 23 13.92 20.29 15.14
C ALA A 23 13.99 20.41 13.62
N VAL A 24 14.41 19.36 12.95
CA VAL A 24 14.49 19.28 11.48
C VAL A 24 13.64 18.14 10.98
N THR A 25 12.82 18.41 9.98
CA THR A 25 12.10 17.38 9.23
C THR A 25 12.65 17.31 7.81
N ILE A 26 13.04 16.13 7.40
CA ILE A 26 13.50 15.81 6.04
C ILE A 26 12.47 14.89 5.44
N THR A 27 11.89 15.26 4.30
CA THR A 27 10.96 14.40 3.58
C THR A 27 11.48 14.21 2.16
N ILE A 28 11.65 12.95 1.78
CA ILE A 28 12.08 12.52 0.45
C ILE A 28 10.97 11.62 -0.07
N THR A 29 10.28 12.09 -1.11
CA THR A 29 9.06 11.43 -1.61
C THR A 29 9.33 10.71 -2.92
N ASP A 30 9.95 11.40 -3.88
CA ASP A 30 10.25 10.89 -5.21
C ASP A 30 11.62 11.37 -5.65
N GLY A 31 12.09 10.84 -6.78
CA GLY A 31 13.35 11.24 -7.37
C GLY A 31 14.57 10.53 -6.78
N THR A 32 15.73 10.88 -7.31
CA THR A 32 16.99 10.19 -7.02
C THR A 32 17.96 11.07 -6.26
N ILE A 33 18.49 10.53 -5.17
CA ILE A 33 19.66 11.07 -4.47
C ILE A 33 20.85 10.16 -4.78
N GLU A 34 21.71 10.61 -5.67
CA GLU A 34 22.90 9.84 -6.08
C GLU A 34 23.85 9.63 -4.91
N LYS A 35 24.07 10.68 -4.11
CA LYS A 35 25.00 10.59 -2.99
C LYS A 35 24.70 11.61 -1.91
N ALA A 36 24.59 11.12 -0.67
CA ALA A 36 24.56 11.94 0.53
C ALA A 36 25.68 11.48 1.48
N THR A 37 26.60 12.37 1.83
CA THR A 37 27.73 12.01 2.69
C THR A 37 27.82 12.97 3.87
N GLY A 38 27.80 12.41 5.06
CA GLY A 38 28.00 13.18 6.30
C GLY A 38 29.41 13.75 6.38
N GLY A 39 29.49 15.02 6.76
CA GLY A 39 30.75 15.67 7.01
C GLY A 39 31.41 15.16 8.31
N GLY A 40 32.70 15.34 8.45
CA GLY A 40 33.41 15.01 9.70
C GLY A 40 34.90 15.18 9.57
N GLU A 41 35.50 15.62 10.67
CA GLU A 41 36.93 15.87 10.75
C GLU A 41 37.45 15.53 12.14
N TYR A 42 38.71 15.11 12.21
CA TYR A 42 39.44 15.02 13.47
C TYR A 42 39.82 16.41 13.97
N VAL A 43 39.47 16.73 15.20
CA VAL A 43 39.81 17.98 15.84
C VAL A 43 40.96 17.73 16.82
N PRO A 44 42.22 18.07 16.47
CA PRO A 44 43.42 17.77 17.29
C PRO A 44 43.36 18.37 18.70
N SER A 45 42.79 19.56 18.84
CA SER A 45 42.70 20.26 20.13
C SER A 45 41.81 19.54 21.15
N SER A 46 40.78 18.81 20.69
CA SER A 46 39.89 18.01 21.55
C SER A 46 40.23 16.52 21.54
N LYS A 47 41.15 16.08 20.67
CA LYS A 47 41.48 14.67 20.40
C LYS A 47 40.23 13.84 20.07
N ARG A 48 39.25 14.46 19.41
CA ARG A 48 37.95 13.85 19.09
C ARG A 48 37.59 13.97 17.62
N TRP A 49 36.83 13.00 17.18
CA TRP A 49 36.25 12.96 15.85
C TRP A 49 34.81 13.45 15.92
N TYR A 50 34.36 14.14 14.92
CA TYR A 50 33.04 14.72 14.87
C TYR A 50 32.43 14.49 13.52
N SER A 51 31.29 13.81 13.47
CA SER A 51 30.67 13.43 12.21
C SER A 51 29.16 13.60 12.22
N GLY A 52 28.59 14.00 11.09
CA GLY A 52 27.17 14.03 10.84
C GLY A 52 26.69 12.80 10.08
N ALA A 53 25.39 12.60 10.03
CA ALA A 53 24.76 11.58 9.22
C ALA A 53 24.92 11.86 7.71
N GLY A 54 24.80 10.84 6.87
CA GLY A 54 24.63 11.05 5.44
C GLY A 54 23.33 11.80 5.15
N ILE A 55 22.21 11.27 5.63
CA ILE A 55 20.90 11.93 5.64
C ILE A 55 20.40 11.99 7.08
N GLY A 56 20.15 13.18 7.61
CA GLY A 56 19.62 13.33 8.97
C GLY A 56 20.28 14.38 9.83
N ALA A 57 20.75 13.97 11.02
CA ALA A 57 21.33 14.90 11.99
C ALA A 57 22.82 15.11 11.80
N GLY A 58 23.24 16.35 11.95
CA GLY A 58 24.67 16.69 12.13
C GLY A 58 25.18 16.35 13.52
N LEU A 59 26.45 16.65 13.78
CA LEU A 59 27.07 16.54 15.11
C LEU A 59 26.24 17.28 16.15
N ASN A 60 25.88 16.60 17.24
CA ASN A 60 25.23 17.24 18.39
C ASN A 60 23.96 18.02 18.05
N ALA A 61 23.35 17.71 16.90
CA ALA A 61 22.16 18.39 16.38
C ALA A 61 20.92 18.12 17.23
N GLY A 62 19.87 18.91 17.03
CA GLY A 62 18.55 18.74 17.63
C GLY A 62 17.82 17.49 17.12
N THR A 63 16.56 17.33 17.51
CA THR A 63 15.71 16.23 17.03
C THR A 63 15.54 16.27 15.51
N THR A 64 15.56 15.11 14.88
CA THR A 64 15.43 15.02 13.42
C THR A 64 14.40 13.96 13.05
N THR A 65 13.46 14.34 12.20
CA THR A 65 12.50 13.39 11.59
C THR A 65 12.85 13.22 10.12
N ILE A 66 13.02 11.98 9.69
CA ILE A 66 13.39 11.64 8.32
C ILE A 66 12.27 10.75 7.78
N ASN A 67 11.61 11.21 6.72
CA ASN A 67 10.57 10.46 6.03
C ASN A 67 11.05 10.17 4.60
N ILE A 68 11.23 8.91 4.27
CA ILE A 68 11.59 8.44 2.93
C ILE A 68 10.44 7.55 2.47
N LYS A 69 9.79 7.92 1.40
CA LYS A 69 8.53 7.28 1.02
C LYS A 69 8.27 7.34 -0.48
N ASP A 70 7.20 6.65 -0.88
CA ASP A 70 6.73 6.57 -2.26
C ASP A 70 7.85 6.02 -3.18
N ASN A 71 8.23 6.68 -4.26
CA ASN A 71 9.28 6.21 -5.19
C ASN A 71 10.64 6.88 -4.95
N ALA A 72 10.97 7.20 -3.70
CA ALA A 72 12.26 7.79 -3.36
C ALA A 72 13.41 6.81 -3.65
N HIS A 73 14.41 7.26 -4.38
CA HIS A 73 15.57 6.45 -4.77
C HIS A 73 16.86 7.02 -4.18
N ILE A 74 17.44 6.31 -3.24
CA ILE A 74 18.70 6.69 -2.58
C ILE A 74 19.80 5.73 -3.06
N VAL A 75 20.66 6.20 -3.96
CA VAL A 75 21.75 5.38 -4.48
C VAL A 75 22.81 5.19 -3.39
N SER A 76 23.20 6.25 -2.70
CA SER A 76 24.17 6.13 -1.59
C SER A 76 23.91 7.16 -0.49
N ALA A 77 23.88 6.68 0.76
CA ALA A 77 23.88 7.52 1.94
C ALA A 77 24.94 7.03 2.93
N THR A 78 26.00 7.82 3.12
CA THR A 78 27.13 7.42 3.97
C THR A 78 27.30 8.39 5.12
N GLY A 79 27.34 7.86 6.32
CA GLY A 79 27.66 8.63 7.52
C GLY A 79 29.10 9.17 7.50
N GLY A 80 29.32 10.27 8.17
CA GLY A 80 30.67 10.81 8.32
C GLY A 80 31.58 9.81 9.03
N LYS A 81 32.86 9.86 8.74
CA LYS A 81 33.87 8.83 9.03
C LYS A 81 33.82 8.28 10.46
N TYR A 82 33.45 9.07 11.44
CA TYR A 82 33.47 8.69 12.85
C TYR A 82 32.13 9.03 13.54
N GLY A 83 31.28 8.06 13.65
CA GLY A 83 30.07 8.13 14.47
C GLY A 83 28.84 8.78 13.87
N GLY A 84 28.83 9.08 12.56
CA GLY A 84 27.61 9.49 11.87
C GLY A 84 26.89 8.29 11.25
N ALA A 85 25.57 8.17 11.41
CA ALA A 85 24.78 7.17 10.72
C ALA A 85 24.72 7.44 9.21
N GLY A 86 24.48 6.41 8.38
CA GLY A 86 24.16 6.60 6.99
C GLY A 86 22.88 7.42 6.82
N ILE A 87 21.81 6.96 7.47
CA ILE A 87 20.54 7.67 7.62
C ILE A 87 20.15 7.67 9.10
N GLY A 88 19.95 8.84 9.69
CA GLY A 88 19.58 8.95 11.10
C GLY A 88 20.35 10.04 11.87
N SER A 89 20.92 9.69 13.01
CA SER A 89 21.60 10.68 13.85
C SER A 89 23.11 10.77 13.57
N GLY A 90 23.67 11.96 13.82
CA GLY A 90 25.10 12.19 13.84
C GLY A 90 25.71 11.83 15.20
N TYR A 91 26.99 12.06 15.34
CA TYR A 91 27.76 11.86 16.57
C TYR A 91 27.18 12.72 17.72
N TYR A 92 26.80 12.10 18.83
CA TYR A 92 26.05 12.73 19.93
C TYR A 92 24.80 13.49 19.50
N GLY A 93 24.15 13.04 18.41
CA GLY A 93 22.88 13.61 17.97
C GLY A 93 21.76 13.40 18.98
N ARG A 94 20.74 14.26 18.93
CA ARG A 94 19.49 14.08 19.69
C ARG A 94 18.64 12.97 19.07
N SER A 95 17.53 12.69 19.73
CA SER A 95 16.56 11.70 19.26
C SER A 95 16.19 11.94 17.79
N SER A 96 16.21 10.90 17.02
CA SER A 96 15.81 10.95 15.62
C SER A 96 14.72 9.90 15.33
N THR A 97 13.88 10.20 14.35
CA THR A 97 12.89 9.24 13.84
C THR A 97 13.16 9.04 12.35
N VAL A 98 13.26 7.79 11.92
CA VAL A 98 13.44 7.43 10.52
C VAL A 98 12.24 6.59 10.10
N ASN A 99 11.44 7.10 9.18
CA ASN A 99 10.29 6.41 8.60
C ASN A 99 10.58 6.10 7.13
N ILE A 100 10.49 4.83 6.75
CA ILE A 100 10.66 4.38 5.37
C ILE A 100 9.39 3.64 4.98
N SER A 101 8.78 4.00 3.85
CA SER A 101 7.52 3.40 3.40
C SER A 101 7.37 3.46 1.88
N GLY A 102 6.33 2.81 1.36
CA GLY A 102 6.04 2.77 -0.08
C GLY A 102 7.06 1.91 -0.83
N ASP A 103 7.38 2.32 -2.05
CA ASP A 103 8.32 1.62 -2.93
C ASP A 103 9.74 2.21 -2.89
N ALA A 104 10.09 2.89 -1.79
CA ALA A 104 11.39 3.51 -1.61
C ALA A 104 12.55 2.52 -1.81
N GLU A 105 13.56 2.91 -2.58
CA GLU A 105 14.75 2.08 -2.82
C GLU A 105 16.00 2.73 -2.23
N LEU A 106 16.65 2.05 -1.28
CA LEU A 106 17.87 2.46 -0.60
C LEU A 106 18.98 1.45 -0.94
N LYS A 107 19.80 1.75 -1.95
CA LYS A 107 20.76 0.79 -2.53
C LYS A 107 22.00 0.57 -1.67
N ASP A 108 22.55 1.63 -1.11
CA ASP A 108 23.80 1.54 -0.34
C ASP A 108 23.80 2.56 0.81
N VAL A 109 23.38 2.09 1.99
CA VAL A 109 23.34 2.93 3.19
C VAL A 109 24.40 2.44 4.18
N ARG A 110 25.38 3.30 4.48
CA ARG A 110 26.52 2.91 5.32
C ARG A 110 26.71 3.85 6.51
N GLY A 111 26.86 3.28 7.67
CA GLY A 111 27.32 4.00 8.86
C GLY A 111 28.80 4.36 8.76
N GLY A 112 29.19 5.49 9.36
CA GLY A 112 30.58 5.76 9.70
C GLY A 112 31.04 4.82 10.82
N ASN A 113 32.33 4.87 11.16
CA ASN A 113 32.86 4.06 12.26
C ASN A 113 32.04 4.26 13.55
N LEU A 114 31.63 3.20 14.23
CA LEU A 114 30.78 3.18 15.44
C LEU A 114 29.35 3.71 15.25
N ALA A 115 28.85 3.78 14.03
CA ALA A 115 27.50 4.26 13.74
C ALA A 115 26.71 3.29 12.86
N ALA A 116 25.40 3.24 13.05
CA ALA A 116 24.51 2.39 12.28
C ALA A 116 24.44 2.81 10.79
N GLY A 117 24.14 1.86 9.91
CA GLY A 117 23.73 2.18 8.55
C GLY A 117 22.47 3.05 8.56
N ILE A 118 21.39 2.55 9.16
CA ILE A 118 20.16 3.31 9.42
C ILE A 118 19.91 3.28 10.93
N GLY A 119 19.84 4.46 11.55
CA GLY A 119 19.58 4.54 12.98
C GLY A 119 20.48 5.50 13.74
N SER A 120 21.08 5.03 14.84
CA SER A 120 21.83 5.93 15.70
C SER A 120 23.29 6.10 15.29
N GLY A 121 23.78 7.32 15.45
CA GLY A 121 25.20 7.62 15.47
C GLY A 121 25.83 7.24 16.81
N TYR A 122 27.15 7.41 16.94
CA TYR A 122 27.88 7.16 18.20
C TYR A 122 27.36 8.05 19.31
N GLY A 123 27.03 7.46 20.45
CA GLY A 123 26.61 8.17 21.67
C GLY A 123 25.40 9.09 21.50
N SER A 124 24.59 8.86 20.48
CA SER A 124 23.37 9.64 20.26
C SER A 124 22.26 9.23 21.23
N ASP A 125 21.28 10.12 21.39
CA ASP A 125 20.02 9.77 22.07
C ASP A 125 19.27 8.71 21.25
N LYS A 126 18.14 8.23 21.77
CA LYS A 126 17.33 7.18 21.15
C LYS A 126 16.92 7.51 19.70
N VAL A 127 17.09 6.55 18.82
CA VAL A 127 16.59 6.62 17.44
C VAL A 127 15.48 5.58 17.21
N ASP A 128 14.35 6.04 16.72
CA ASP A 128 13.25 5.19 16.31
C ASP A 128 13.27 4.99 14.78
N VAL A 129 13.36 3.74 14.32
CA VAL A 129 13.33 3.36 12.90
C VAL A 129 12.05 2.57 12.63
N VAL A 130 11.25 3.04 11.69
CA VAL A 130 10.04 2.36 11.23
C VAL A 130 10.16 2.09 9.74
N ILE A 131 10.03 0.83 9.34
CA ILE A 131 10.05 0.38 7.95
C ILE A 131 8.69 -0.26 7.65
N ASP A 132 7.99 0.33 6.71
CA ASP A 132 6.68 -0.11 6.24
C ASP A 132 6.63 -0.13 4.70
N GLY A 133 7.57 -0.85 4.10
CA GLY A 133 7.76 -0.97 2.65
C GLY A 133 9.20 -0.70 2.20
N GLY A 134 9.39 -0.71 0.89
CA GLY A 134 10.64 -0.40 0.23
C GLY A 134 11.65 -1.54 0.16
N THR A 135 12.73 -1.29 -0.57
CA THR A 135 13.89 -2.17 -0.69
C THR A 135 15.11 -1.49 -0.10
N ILE A 136 15.71 -2.10 0.92
CA ILE A 136 16.70 -1.45 1.77
C ILE A 136 17.95 -2.33 1.89
N ASN A 137 19.12 -1.73 1.61
CA ASN A 137 20.40 -2.33 1.92
C ASN A 137 21.18 -1.41 2.88
N ALA A 138 21.41 -1.90 4.09
CA ALA A 138 22.06 -1.12 5.16
C ALA A 138 23.23 -1.88 5.78
N THR A 139 24.35 -1.18 5.93
CA THR A 139 25.56 -1.74 6.54
C THR A 139 26.04 -0.84 7.67
N GLY A 140 26.27 -1.43 8.83
CA GLY A 140 26.85 -0.72 9.98
C GLY A 140 28.33 -0.42 9.79
N GLY A 141 28.80 0.64 10.42
CA GLY A 141 30.23 0.87 10.64
C GLY A 141 30.78 -0.12 11.66
N PHE A 142 32.08 -0.05 11.92
CA PHE A 142 32.72 -0.95 12.89
C PHE A 142 32.01 -0.92 14.26
N ASN A 143 31.72 -2.07 14.83
CA ASN A 143 30.96 -2.27 16.06
C ASN A 143 29.55 -1.65 16.08
N ALA A 144 28.89 -1.52 14.94
CA ALA A 144 27.59 -0.93 14.85
C ALA A 144 26.61 -1.76 14.00
N ALA A 145 25.34 -1.58 14.24
CA ALA A 145 24.28 -2.32 13.56
C ALA A 145 24.11 -1.86 12.09
N GLY A 146 23.66 -2.76 11.23
CA GLY A 146 23.17 -2.40 9.92
C GLY A 146 21.97 -1.46 10.02
N ILE A 147 20.95 -1.90 10.77
CA ILE A 147 19.77 -1.09 11.12
C ILE A 147 19.60 -1.13 12.64
N GLY A 148 19.63 0.03 13.28
CA GLY A 148 19.45 0.14 14.72
C GLY A 148 20.50 1.01 15.40
N SER A 149 21.33 0.43 16.27
CA SER A 149 22.24 1.19 17.11
C SER A 149 23.64 1.37 16.54
N GLY A 150 24.13 2.60 16.64
CA GLY A 150 25.56 2.84 16.74
C GLY A 150 26.07 2.53 18.15
N ASP A 151 27.38 2.56 18.36
CA ASP A 151 27.94 2.31 19.67
C ASP A 151 27.52 3.37 20.70
N ASN A 152 27.08 2.93 21.88
CA ASN A 152 26.49 3.77 22.94
C ASN A 152 25.24 4.61 22.52
N GLY A 153 24.50 4.17 21.51
CA GLY A 153 23.28 4.84 21.09
C GLY A 153 22.09 3.88 21.09
N PRO A 154 21.05 4.07 21.93
CA PRO A 154 19.90 3.20 21.95
C PRO A 154 19.04 3.35 20.68
N SER A 155 18.32 2.29 20.30
CA SER A 155 17.40 2.34 19.15
C SER A 155 16.12 1.57 19.39
N SER A 156 15.07 1.88 18.59
CA SER A 156 13.90 1.05 18.44
C SER A 156 13.68 0.80 16.95
N VAL A 157 13.63 -0.43 16.54
CA VAL A 157 13.44 -0.83 15.14
C VAL A 157 12.11 -1.56 15.01
N THR A 158 11.24 -1.05 14.14
CA THR A 158 9.97 -1.69 13.80
C THR A 158 9.93 -1.95 12.29
N ILE A 159 9.79 -3.20 11.89
CA ILE A 159 9.64 -3.59 10.48
C ILE A 159 8.28 -4.25 10.31
N LYS A 160 7.44 -3.65 9.47
CA LYS A 160 6.10 -4.12 9.17
C LYS A 160 6.01 -4.80 7.81
N SER A 161 6.77 -4.33 6.85
CA SER A 161 6.81 -4.83 5.47
C SER A 161 8.09 -4.39 4.77
N GLY A 162 8.27 -4.78 3.48
CA GLY A 162 9.41 -4.42 2.64
C GLY A 162 10.46 -5.53 2.50
N THR A 163 11.47 -5.27 1.67
CA THR A 163 12.65 -6.14 1.49
C THR A 163 13.85 -5.49 2.16
N VAL A 164 14.36 -6.09 3.22
CA VAL A 164 15.41 -5.51 4.06
C VAL A 164 16.64 -6.41 4.10
N ASN A 165 17.78 -5.88 3.66
CA ASN A 165 19.10 -6.48 3.80
C ASN A 165 19.92 -5.63 4.77
N ALA A 166 20.23 -6.19 5.93
CA ALA A 166 20.94 -5.48 6.99
C ALA A 166 22.16 -6.26 7.45
N THR A 167 23.32 -5.62 7.38
CA THR A 167 24.60 -6.23 7.79
C THR A 167 25.22 -5.43 8.93
N GLY A 168 25.40 -6.06 10.07
CA GLY A 168 26.19 -5.52 11.17
C GLY A 168 27.69 -5.69 10.93
N ASN A 169 28.50 -4.98 11.68
CA ASN A 169 29.96 -5.07 11.58
C ASN A 169 30.59 -5.12 12.97
N GLY A 170 31.64 -5.94 13.10
CA GLY A 170 32.27 -6.20 14.39
C GLY A 170 31.28 -6.83 15.38
N THR A 171 30.98 -6.15 16.45
CA THR A 171 30.01 -6.59 17.48
C THR A 171 28.58 -6.09 17.28
N GLY A 172 28.34 -5.29 16.23
CA GLY A 172 27.03 -4.77 15.90
C GLY A 172 26.13 -5.80 15.20
N ALA A 173 24.87 -5.87 15.59
CA ALA A 173 23.89 -6.75 14.98
C ALA A 173 23.57 -6.35 13.52
N GLY A 174 23.10 -7.28 12.69
CA GLY A 174 22.50 -6.92 11.42
C GLY A 174 21.33 -5.95 11.63
N ILE A 175 20.37 -6.35 12.49
CA ILE A 175 19.27 -5.50 12.95
C ILE A 175 19.28 -5.50 14.49
N GLY A 176 19.35 -4.32 15.09
CA GLY A 176 19.27 -4.18 16.54
C GLY A 176 20.37 -3.36 17.18
N GLY A 177 21.02 -3.90 18.22
CA GLY A 177 21.99 -3.19 19.02
C GLY A 177 23.44 -3.30 18.54
N SER A 178 24.27 -2.44 19.08
CA SER A 178 25.74 -2.56 19.11
C SER A 178 26.16 -3.29 20.39
N TYR A 179 27.47 -3.46 20.58
CA TYR A 179 28.04 -4.06 21.80
C TYR A 179 27.61 -3.36 23.09
N SER A 180 27.55 -2.03 23.05
CA SER A 180 27.22 -1.19 24.20
C SER A 180 25.78 -0.64 24.16
N GLY A 181 24.93 -1.14 23.26
CA GLY A 181 23.59 -0.61 23.02
C GLY A 181 22.48 -1.36 23.75
N ASP A 182 22.57 -1.51 25.04
CA ASP A 182 21.72 -2.36 25.91
C ASP A 182 20.22 -2.06 25.92
N SER A 183 19.74 -1.05 25.23
CA SER A 183 18.33 -0.62 25.28
C SER A 183 17.60 -0.72 23.93
N SER A 184 18.13 -1.50 23.01
CA SER A 184 17.47 -1.65 21.69
C SER A 184 16.21 -2.52 21.79
N LYS A 185 15.17 -2.09 21.07
CA LYS A 185 13.92 -2.85 20.92
C LYS A 185 13.71 -3.16 19.45
N ILE A 186 13.55 -4.43 19.12
CA ILE A 186 13.30 -4.90 17.75
C ILE A 186 11.91 -5.53 17.69
N THR A 187 11.08 -5.06 16.77
CA THR A 187 9.75 -5.60 16.50
C THR A 187 9.61 -5.84 15.01
N ILE A 188 9.38 -7.07 14.60
CA ILE A 188 9.22 -7.45 13.19
C ILE A 188 7.88 -8.14 13.04
N THR A 189 7.02 -7.58 12.18
CA THR A 189 5.66 -8.10 11.96
C THR A 189 5.40 -8.54 10.52
N GLY A 190 6.31 -8.27 9.60
CA GLY A 190 6.22 -8.69 8.19
C GLY A 190 7.46 -8.33 7.41
N GLY A 191 7.47 -8.68 6.13
CA GLY A 191 8.52 -8.40 5.17
C GLY A 191 9.45 -9.58 4.88
N THR A 192 10.31 -9.37 3.87
CA THR A 192 11.40 -10.29 3.51
C THR A 192 12.71 -9.72 4.02
N ILE A 193 13.31 -10.37 5.00
CA ILE A 193 14.42 -9.82 5.76
C ILE A 193 15.62 -10.75 5.70
N THR A 194 16.74 -10.21 5.25
CA THR A 194 18.04 -10.84 5.35
C THR A 194 18.91 -10.04 6.31
N ALA A 195 19.16 -10.60 7.48
CA ALA A 195 20.00 -9.97 8.48
C ALA A 195 21.29 -10.77 8.67
N THR A 196 22.43 -10.09 8.75
CA THR A 196 23.75 -10.71 8.91
C THR A 196 24.51 -10.07 10.06
N GLY A 197 24.86 -10.89 11.03
CA GLY A 197 25.82 -10.55 12.08
C GLY A 197 27.23 -11.03 11.68
N THR A 198 28.25 -10.30 12.12
CA THR A 198 29.66 -10.65 11.90
C THR A 198 30.35 -10.88 13.24
N SER A 199 31.50 -11.55 13.24
CA SER A 199 32.21 -11.91 14.46
C SER A 199 31.27 -12.63 15.46
N ASP A 200 31.11 -12.12 16.68
CA ASP A 200 30.20 -12.68 17.69
C ASP A 200 28.82 -12.01 17.73
N ALA A 201 28.55 -11.10 16.77
CA ALA A 201 27.29 -10.37 16.74
C ALA A 201 26.13 -11.22 16.22
N PRO A 202 24.92 -11.04 16.75
CA PRO A 202 23.74 -11.66 16.19
C PRO A 202 23.38 -11.05 14.84
N ALA A 203 22.65 -11.77 14.02
CA ALA A 203 21.99 -11.18 12.86
C ALA A 203 20.87 -10.23 13.29
N ILE A 204 20.04 -10.65 14.27
CA ILE A 204 18.99 -9.85 14.89
C ILE A 204 19.17 -9.94 16.40
N GLY A 205 19.35 -8.80 17.06
CA GLY A 205 19.52 -8.84 18.52
C GLY A 205 20.31 -7.70 19.13
N ASN A 206 21.04 -8.03 20.21
CA ASN A 206 21.61 -7.06 21.12
C ASN A 206 20.55 -6.05 21.59
N GLY A 207 19.38 -6.58 21.99
CA GLY A 207 18.20 -5.85 22.41
C GLY A 207 17.03 -6.81 22.59
N SER A 208 15.88 -6.33 23.10
CA SER A 208 14.66 -7.16 23.15
C SER A 208 14.13 -7.43 21.73
N VAL A 209 13.89 -8.69 21.41
CA VAL A 209 13.44 -9.10 20.06
C VAL A 209 12.04 -9.69 20.12
N SER A 210 11.14 -9.18 19.30
CA SER A 210 9.80 -9.72 19.06
C SER A 210 9.55 -9.85 17.56
N ILE A 211 9.30 -11.07 17.11
CA ILE A 211 8.99 -11.41 15.72
C ILE A 211 7.61 -12.05 15.70
N SER A 212 6.65 -11.44 15.04
CA SER A 212 5.28 -11.96 15.02
C SER A 212 4.48 -11.44 13.83
N ASN A 213 3.80 -12.32 13.12
CA ASN A 213 2.78 -11.97 12.14
C ASN A 213 1.37 -12.36 12.60
N THR A 214 1.16 -12.48 13.92
CA THR A 214 -0.14 -12.83 14.54
C THR A 214 -0.91 -11.60 15.05
N GLY A 215 -0.33 -10.40 14.96
CA GLY A 215 -0.93 -9.15 15.46
C GLY A 215 -2.18 -8.73 14.67
N VAL A 216 -3.08 -8.00 15.34
CA VAL A 216 -4.38 -7.57 14.76
C VAL A 216 -4.21 -6.72 13.48
N GLU A 217 -3.19 -5.87 13.42
CA GLU A 217 -2.93 -5.00 12.26
C GLU A 217 -2.26 -5.72 11.08
N ASN A 218 -1.51 -6.80 11.34
CA ASN A 218 -0.74 -7.55 10.35
C ASN A 218 -0.96 -9.06 10.45
N ALA A 219 -2.14 -9.49 10.91
CA ALA A 219 -2.45 -10.91 11.04
C ALA A 219 -2.26 -11.64 9.69
N GLY A 220 -1.36 -12.61 9.69
CA GLY A 220 -1.05 -13.39 8.48
C GLY A 220 -0.25 -12.62 7.41
N ALA A 221 0.38 -11.48 7.72
CA ALA A 221 1.30 -10.82 6.81
C ALA A 221 2.44 -11.76 6.41
N GLU A 222 2.91 -11.63 5.19
CA GLU A 222 4.08 -12.41 4.74
C GLU A 222 5.31 -12.00 5.54
N LEU A 223 6.00 -13.00 6.10
CA LEU A 223 7.20 -12.83 6.90
C LEU A 223 8.21 -13.91 6.49
N ASP A 224 9.31 -13.50 5.90
CA ASP A 224 10.43 -14.39 5.57
C ASP A 224 11.74 -13.79 6.10
N ILE A 225 12.29 -14.39 7.14
CA ILE A 225 13.51 -13.92 7.77
C ILE A 225 14.63 -14.95 7.56
N THR A 226 15.75 -14.49 7.04
CA THR A 226 17.02 -15.21 7.07
C THR A 226 17.99 -14.47 7.96
N ALA A 227 18.31 -15.06 9.11
CA ALA A 227 19.24 -14.53 10.09
C ALA A 227 20.56 -15.33 10.04
N THR A 228 21.64 -14.69 9.59
CA THR A 228 22.93 -15.31 9.38
C THR A 228 23.95 -14.81 10.38
N ALA A 229 24.61 -15.71 11.12
CA ALA A 229 25.68 -15.39 12.05
C ALA A 229 26.73 -16.51 12.08
N PRO A 230 27.95 -16.24 12.58
CA PRO A 230 29.01 -17.26 12.77
C PRO A 230 28.57 -18.43 13.64
N ASP A 231 27.82 -18.17 14.71
CA ASP A 231 27.09 -19.17 15.49
C ASP A 231 25.59 -19.02 15.17
N ALA A 232 25.07 -19.91 14.34
CA ALA A 232 23.68 -19.85 13.90
C ALA A 232 22.68 -19.93 15.07
N GLU A 233 23.00 -20.63 16.16
CA GLU A 233 22.15 -20.72 17.34
C GLU A 233 22.03 -19.39 18.10
N LYS A 234 22.93 -18.46 17.81
CA LYS A 234 22.96 -17.10 18.35
C LYS A 234 22.53 -16.07 17.32
N ALA A 235 22.10 -16.48 16.13
CA ALA A 235 21.73 -15.54 15.07
C ALA A 235 20.58 -14.60 15.45
N ILE A 236 19.66 -15.05 16.31
CA ILE A 236 18.62 -14.22 16.91
C ILE A 236 18.74 -14.33 18.42
N ARG A 237 19.15 -13.25 19.10
CA ARG A 237 19.35 -13.26 20.56
C ARG A 237 19.20 -11.88 21.19
N SER A 238 18.84 -11.84 22.45
CA SER A 238 18.86 -10.63 23.27
C SER A 238 20.28 -10.33 23.84
N ASN A 239 20.37 -9.36 24.74
CA ASN A 239 21.64 -8.88 25.30
C ASN A 239 22.36 -9.88 26.23
N ASP A 240 21.67 -10.88 26.76
CA ASP A 240 22.27 -11.79 27.75
C ASP A 240 23.15 -12.90 27.15
N GLY A 241 23.31 -12.89 25.83
CA GLY A 241 24.19 -13.80 25.11
C GLY A 241 23.70 -15.24 25.02
N LYS A 242 22.48 -15.53 25.48
CA LYS A 242 21.87 -16.87 25.39
C LYS A 242 21.56 -17.22 23.94
N LYS A 243 21.52 -18.50 23.69
CA LYS A 243 21.00 -19.04 22.42
C LYS A 243 19.52 -18.72 22.31
N LEU A 244 19.09 -18.22 21.17
CA LEU A 244 17.72 -17.88 20.82
C LEU A 244 16.91 -17.32 22.00
N ASP A 245 17.16 -16.06 22.31
CA ASP A 245 16.37 -15.31 23.29
C ASP A 245 15.52 -14.26 22.54
N ALA A 246 14.43 -14.72 21.97
CA ALA A 246 13.48 -13.91 21.21
C ALA A 246 12.08 -14.48 21.32
N VAL A 247 11.09 -13.62 21.28
CA VAL A 247 9.69 -14.05 21.15
C VAL A 247 9.37 -14.17 19.67
N ILE A 248 9.13 -15.41 19.19
CA ILE A 248 8.76 -15.70 17.80
C ILE A 248 7.35 -16.30 17.79
N ARG A 249 6.42 -15.64 17.11
CA ARG A 249 5.01 -16.07 16.97
C ARG A 249 4.60 -15.99 15.52
N LEU A 250 4.49 -17.13 14.85
CA LEU A 250 4.11 -17.21 13.46
C LEU A 250 2.67 -17.70 13.34
N ALA A 251 1.85 -16.97 12.58
CA ALA A 251 0.44 -17.30 12.40
C ALA A 251 0.27 -18.72 11.81
N GLU A 252 -0.70 -19.45 12.32
CA GLU A 252 -0.99 -20.82 11.88
C GLU A 252 -1.53 -20.85 10.46
N ASN A 253 -2.43 -19.92 10.18
CA ASN A 253 -3.07 -19.75 8.87
C ASN A 253 -2.78 -18.34 8.33
N GLY A 254 -2.47 -18.24 7.07
CA GLY A 254 -2.21 -16.95 6.44
C GLY A 254 -1.10 -17.02 5.39
N LYS A 255 -0.49 -15.86 5.13
CA LYS A 255 0.68 -15.80 4.25
C LYS A 255 1.88 -16.44 4.94
N LYS A 256 2.91 -16.72 4.14
CA LYS A 256 4.15 -17.35 4.59
C LYS A 256 4.72 -16.69 5.83
N GLY A 257 4.91 -17.48 6.88
CA GLY A 257 5.67 -17.13 8.08
C GLY A 257 6.88 -18.06 8.19
N LEU A 258 8.08 -17.53 8.04
CA LEU A 258 9.31 -18.30 8.00
C LEU A 258 10.47 -17.53 8.65
N VAL A 259 11.17 -18.18 9.57
CA VAL A 259 12.39 -17.64 10.18
C VAL A 259 13.49 -18.71 10.11
N LYS A 260 14.59 -18.38 9.45
CA LYS A 260 15.75 -19.25 9.23
C LYS A 260 16.96 -18.75 10.00
N LEU A 261 17.59 -19.62 10.78
CA LEU A 261 18.89 -19.37 11.40
C LEU A 261 19.98 -20.09 10.59
N VAL A 262 20.90 -19.32 10.04
CA VAL A 262 21.92 -19.79 9.10
C VAL A 262 23.31 -19.55 9.66
N LYS A 263 24.21 -20.51 9.49
CA LYS A 263 25.63 -20.37 9.83
C LYS A 263 26.38 -19.69 8.69
N SER A 264 27.04 -18.58 8.97
CA SER A 264 27.83 -17.88 7.95
C SER A 264 28.99 -18.70 7.41
N GLY A 265 29.29 -18.55 6.13
CA GLY A 265 30.38 -19.25 5.44
C GLY A 265 30.11 -20.69 5.05
N THR A 266 29.03 -21.30 5.48
CA THR A 266 28.62 -22.66 5.09
C THR A 266 27.23 -22.70 4.47
N ASP A 267 26.46 -21.61 4.59
CA ASP A 267 25.05 -21.51 4.23
C ASP A 267 24.18 -22.64 4.79
N SER A 268 24.71 -23.36 5.81
CA SER A 268 23.97 -24.43 6.46
C SER A 268 22.93 -23.88 7.41
N LEU A 269 21.71 -24.34 7.24
CA LEU A 269 20.59 -24.02 8.11
C LEU A 269 20.75 -24.75 9.44
N SER A 270 20.69 -24.01 10.55
CA SER A 270 20.68 -24.56 11.90
C SER A 270 19.29 -24.78 12.44
N ARG A 271 18.41 -23.81 12.25
CA ARG A 271 17.01 -23.88 12.69
C ARG A 271 16.05 -23.24 11.68
N LEU A 272 14.86 -23.77 11.67
CA LEU A 272 13.73 -23.25 10.90
C LEU A 272 12.51 -23.11 11.81
N PHE A 273 11.89 -21.94 11.79
CA PHE A 273 10.58 -21.70 12.35
C PHE A 273 9.61 -21.41 11.21
N HIS A 274 8.42 -21.97 11.25
CA HIS A 274 7.40 -21.83 10.23
C HIS A 274 6.03 -21.55 10.84
N ASN A 275 5.02 -21.38 10.02
CA ASN A 275 3.66 -21.12 10.45
C ASN A 275 3.22 -22.06 11.58
N GLY A 276 2.49 -21.52 12.56
CA GLY A 276 2.03 -22.25 13.74
C GLY A 276 3.06 -22.41 14.88
N VAL A 277 4.28 -21.86 14.69
CA VAL A 277 5.30 -21.95 15.73
C VAL A 277 5.24 -20.78 16.70
N TYR A 278 5.38 -21.11 17.98
CA TYR A 278 5.60 -20.18 19.07
C TYR A 278 6.89 -20.58 19.81
N ALA A 279 7.81 -19.63 19.93
CA ALA A 279 9.01 -19.82 20.74
C ALA A 279 9.30 -18.56 21.56
N ASP A 280 9.69 -18.73 22.80
CA ASP A 280 10.20 -17.67 23.65
C ASP A 280 11.40 -18.14 24.48
N SER A 281 12.06 -17.20 25.15
CA SER A 281 13.25 -17.47 25.97
C SER A 281 13.02 -18.39 27.17
N HIS A 282 11.76 -18.57 27.54
CA HIS A 282 11.35 -19.43 28.68
C HIS A 282 10.94 -20.83 28.26
N SER A 283 10.74 -21.04 26.95
CA SER A 283 10.38 -22.33 26.40
C SER A 283 11.61 -23.22 26.27
N THR A 284 11.85 -24.07 27.24
CA THR A 284 12.86 -25.15 27.15
C THR A 284 12.42 -26.27 26.22
N SER A 285 11.21 -26.22 25.73
CA SER A 285 10.61 -27.26 24.93
C SER A 285 10.81 -27.00 23.43
N HIS A 286 11.58 -27.86 22.83
CA HIS A 286 11.58 -28.23 21.43
C HIS A 286 12.11 -27.21 20.43
N SER A 287 13.28 -27.51 19.90
CA SER A 287 13.69 -26.97 18.59
C SER A 287 12.59 -27.23 17.60
N PRO A 288 11.99 -26.20 17.02
CA PRO A 288 11.09 -26.41 15.91
C PRO A 288 11.88 -27.01 14.74
N ASP A 289 11.23 -27.74 14.02
CA ASP A 289 11.57 -28.69 13.02
C ASP A 289 12.54 -28.21 11.97
N ARG A 290 13.54 -29.01 11.75
CA ARG A 290 14.59 -28.72 10.81
C ARG A 290 14.17 -28.97 9.36
N VAL A 291 13.33 -29.98 9.15
CA VAL A 291 12.81 -30.35 7.84
C VAL A 291 11.39 -30.85 7.98
N THR A 292 10.45 -30.28 7.28
CA THR A 292 9.08 -30.76 7.24
C THR A 292 8.86 -31.69 6.05
N PRO A 293 7.92 -32.65 6.14
CA PRO A 293 7.65 -33.59 5.06
C PRO A 293 7.28 -32.94 3.72
N GLU A 294 6.68 -31.73 3.77
CA GLU A 294 6.19 -31.00 2.60
C GLU A 294 7.26 -30.20 1.87
N MET A 295 8.44 -30.05 2.45
CA MET A 295 9.53 -29.36 1.75
C MET A 295 9.89 -30.13 0.49
N SER A 296 10.08 -29.40 -0.60
CA SER A 296 10.64 -29.94 -1.82
C SER A 296 12.04 -30.52 -1.56
N GLU A 297 12.46 -31.47 -2.35
CA GLU A 297 13.81 -32.05 -2.24
C GLU A 297 14.91 -30.97 -2.42
N ALA A 298 14.66 -29.96 -3.24
CA ALA A 298 15.56 -28.83 -3.39
C ALA A 298 15.65 -27.96 -2.12
N GLU A 299 14.58 -27.85 -1.38
CA GLU A 299 14.57 -27.18 -0.08
C GLU A 299 15.24 -28.05 0.98
N LYS A 300 14.92 -29.34 1.05
CA LYS A 300 15.57 -30.29 1.94
C LYS A 300 17.07 -30.35 1.73
N ALA A 301 17.56 -30.33 0.48
CA ALA A 301 18.97 -30.34 0.15
C ALA A 301 19.75 -29.13 0.71
N LYS A 302 19.09 -27.99 0.96
CA LYS A 302 19.71 -26.82 1.60
C LYS A 302 20.02 -27.02 3.09
N TYR A 303 19.47 -28.06 3.70
CA TYR A 303 19.59 -28.32 5.12
C TYR A 303 20.76 -29.30 5.44
N GLY A 304 21.39 -29.91 4.38
CA GLY A 304 22.52 -30.83 4.54
C GLY A 304 22.20 -32.01 5.47
N ASP A 305 23.23 -32.56 6.10
CA ASP A 305 23.14 -33.70 7.02
C ASP A 305 22.56 -33.40 8.41
N ILE A 306 21.78 -32.35 8.54
CA ILE A 306 21.07 -32.11 9.79
C ILE A 306 20.00 -33.19 9.93
N ALA A 307 20.34 -34.25 10.61
CA ALA A 307 19.43 -35.32 10.94
C ALA A 307 18.14 -34.74 11.52
N SER A 308 17.02 -35.10 10.94
CA SER A 308 15.72 -34.67 11.47
C SER A 308 15.60 -35.17 12.91
N VAL A 309 15.36 -34.24 13.83
CA VAL A 309 15.13 -34.59 15.24
C VAL A 309 13.80 -35.32 15.40
N HIS A 310 12.91 -35.16 14.43
CA HIS A 310 11.58 -35.74 14.43
C HIS A 310 11.45 -36.82 13.34
N ASN A 311 10.76 -37.89 13.69
CA ASN A 311 10.34 -38.92 12.73
C ASN A 311 8.82 -38.73 12.49
N TRP A 312 8.49 -38.04 11.44
CA TRP A 312 7.12 -37.67 11.14
C TRP A 312 6.32 -38.79 10.47
N LYS A 313 5.12 -39.01 10.95
CA LYS A 313 4.14 -39.88 10.32
C LYS A 313 2.84 -39.09 10.16
N VAL A 314 2.21 -39.22 9.00
CA VAL A 314 0.87 -38.65 8.77
C VAL A 314 -0.10 -39.27 9.78
N SER A 315 -0.70 -38.46 10.60
CA SER A 315 -1.69 -38.84 11.61
C SER A 315 -3.10 -38.52 11.18
N ASP A 316 -3.28 -37.46 10.40
CA ASP A 316 -4.56 -37.07 9.84
C ASP A 316 -4.39 -36.31 8.53
N ARG A 317 -5.41 -36.32 7.67
CA ARG A 317 -5.40 -35.63 6.40
C ARG A 317 -6.80 -35.21 6.00
N GLN A 318 -6.94 -33.96 5.64
CA GLN A 318 -8.15 -33.44 5.01
C GLN A 318 -7.78 -32.78 3.69
N GLU A 319 -8.36 -33.29 2.60
CA GLU A 319 -8.15 -32.69 1.31
C GLU A 319 -8.80 -31.29 1.23
N PRO A 320 -8.16 -30.32 0.59
CA PRO A 320 -8.75 -29.03 0.36
C PRO A 320 -9.88 -29.16 -0.66
N ASN A 321 -10.86 -28.31 -0.55
CA ASN A 321 -11.83 -28.11 -1.61
C ASN A 321 -11.69 -26.70 -2.21
N CYS A 322 -12.57 -26.34 -3.11
CA CYS A 322 -12.47 -25.03 -3.78
C CYS A 322 -12.71 -23.83 -2.87
N GLY A 323 -13.33 -23.99 -1.71
CA GLY A 323 -13.67 -22.90 -0.80
C GLY A 323 -13.09 -23.04 0.61
N LYS A 324 -12.43 -24.14 0.89
CA LYS A 324 -11.88 -24.42 2.23
C LYS A 324 -10.55 -25.12 2.11
N ASP A 325 -9.59 -24.64 2.91
CA ASP A 325 -8.29 -25.27 3.07
C ASP A 325 -8.43 -26.69 3.60
N GLY A 326 -7.58 -27.58 3.11
CA GLY A 326 -7.30 -28.87 3.67
C GLY A 326 -6.09 -28.81 4.59
N TYR A 327 -5.69 -29.95 5.10
CA TYR A 327 -4.45 -30.07 5.87
C TYR A 327 -3.92 -31.50 5.84
N ILE A 328 -2.63 -31.61 6.14
CA ILE A 328 -1.98 -32.87 6.51
C ILE A 328 -1.44 -32.65 7.92
N GLU A 329 -1.83 -33.50 8.83
CA GLU A 329 -1.32 -33.50 10.20
C GLU A 329 -0.29 -34.63 10.35
N TYR A 330 0.85 -34.29 10.89
CA TYR A 330 1.94 -35.23 11.16
C TYR A 330 2.13 -35.33 12.67
N THR A 331 2.41 -36.52 13.13
CA THR A 331 2.80 -36.78 14.52
C THR A 331 4.21 -37.33 14.55
N CYS A 332 5.04 -36.79 15.42
CA CYS A 332 6.37 -37.30 15.64
C CYS A 332 6.33 -38.67 16.30
N MET A 333 7.00 -39.63 15.70
CA MET A 333 7.09 -41.01 16.20
C MET A 333 8.30 -41.28 17.11
N VAL A 334 9.05 -40.24 17.46
CA VAL A 334 10.11 -40.32 18.45
C VAL A 334 9.47 -40.47 19.84
N ASP A 335 9.92 -41.46 20.62
CA ASP A 335 9.40 -41.75 21.95
C ASP A 335 9.39 -40.49 22.82
N HIS A 336 8.25 -40.25 23.50
CA HIS A 336 8.02 -39.12 24.40
C HIS A 336 8.07 -37.72 23.72
N CYS A 337 8.14 -37.63 22.38
CA CYS A 337 8.12 -36.36 21.68
C CYS A 337 6.74 -35.70 21.71
N GLY A 338 5.70 -36.42 21.32
CA GLY A 338 4.31 -35.95 21.35
C GLY A 338 4.00 -34.72 20.46
N THR A 339 5.00 -34.23 19.72
CA THR A 339 4.84 -33.06 18.87
C THR A 339 4.03 -33.41 17.62
N THR A 340 3.11 -32.54 17.27
CA THR A 340 2.34 -32.61 16.01
C THR A 340 2.69 -31.42 15.14
N PHE A 341 2.67 -31.62 13.85
CA PHE A 341 2.84 -30.58 12.83
C PHE A 341 1.70 -30.65 11.85
N ARG A 342 1.04 -29.51 11.59
CA ARG A 342 -0.05 -29.42 10.62
C ARG A 342 0.38 -28.56 9.44
N HIS A 343 0.40 -29.17 8.26
CA HIS A 343 0.60 -28.47 6.99
C HIS A 343 -0.75 -28.14 6.39
N THR A 344 -0.99 -26.85 6.14
CA THR A 344 -2.22 -26.38 5.50
C THR A 344 -2.11 -26.55 3.99
N LEU A 345 -3.08 -27.22 3.41
CA LEU A 345 -3.23 -27.34 1.96
C LEU A 345 -4.20 -26.23 1.52
N PRO A 346 -3.74 -25.22 0.77
CA PRO A 346 -4.62 -24.14 0.38
C PRO A 346 -5.83 -24.61 -0.40
N ALA A 347 -6.96 -23.97 -0.20
CA ALA A 347 -8.15 -24.15 -1.00
C ALA A 347 -7.81 -24.00 -2.48
N THR A 348 -8.36 -24.86 -3.33
CA THR A 348 -7.98 -24.88 -4.75
C THR A 348 -8.43 -23.63 -5.49
N GLY A 349 -9.45 -22.92 -4.99
CA GLY A 349 -10.05 -21.77 -5.63
C GLY A 349 -10.78 -22.10 -6.95
N GLN A 350 -10.68 -23.36 -7.41
CA GLN A 350 -11.31 -23.80 -8.66
C GLN A 350 -12.75 -24.23 -8.40
N HIS A 351 -13.65 -23.27 -8.50
CA HIS A 351 -15.08 -23.53 -8.29
C HIS A 351 -15.75 -24.13 -9.52
N THR A 352 -16.58 -25.16 -9.29
CA THR A 352 -17.51 -25.68 -10.30
C THR A 352 -18.87 -25.05 -10.06
N TRP A 353 -19.21 -24.07 -10.89
CA TRP A 353 -20.44 -23.33 -10.75
C TRP A 353 -21.62 -24.08 -11.41
N ASN A 354 -22.81 -23.98 -10.80
CA ASN A 354 -24.05 -24.41 -11.44
C ASN A 354 -24.42 -23.47 -12.62
N GLU A 355 -25.52 -23.69 -13.27
CA GLU A 355 -26.01 -22.88 -14.40
C GLU A 355 -26.40 -21.44 -13.99
N GLY A 356 -26.47 -21.18 -12.70
CA GLY A 356 -26.89 -19.90 -12.14
C GLY A 356 -28.41 -19.70 -12.16
N VAL A 357 -28.88 -19.00 -11.16
CA VAL A 357 -30.30 -18.65 -11.03
C VAL A 357 -30.41 -17.12 -11.07
N VAL A 358 -31.40 -16.63 -11.80
CA VAL A 358 -31.71 -15.19 -11.75
C VAL A 358 -32.32 -14.90 -10.39
N THR A 359 -31.62 -14.15 -9.59
CA THR A 359 -32.03 -13.76 -8.23
C THR A 359 -32.63 -12.37 -8.17
N LYS A 360 -32.36 -11.55 -9.19
CA LYS A 360 -33.02 -10.27 -9.43
C LYS A 360 -33.23 -10.16 -10.95
N GLU A 361 -34.46 -10.04 -11.37
CA GLU A 361 -34.78 -9.75 -12.78
C GLU A 361 -34.33 -8.32 -13.13
N PRO A 362 -33.79 -8.09 -14.32
CA PRO A 362 -33.47 -6.74 -14.76
C PRO A 362 -34.79 -5.96 -15.05
N THR A 363 -34.77 -4.69 -14.69
CA THR A 363 -35.81 -3.75 -15.12
C THR A 363 -35.33 -2.97 -16.33
N CYS A 364 -36.18 -2.08 -16.85
CA CYS A 364 -35.76 -1.26 -17.99
C CYS A 364 -34.50 -0.43 -17.74
N THR A 365 -34.22 -0.08 -16.50
CA THR A 365 -33.12 0.84 -16.10
C THR A 365 -32.14 0.26 -15.09
N GLU A 366 -32.53 -0.82 -14.41
CA GLU A 366 -31.66 -1.44 -13.41
C GLU A 366 -31.20 -2.79 -13.91
N LEU A 367 -29.92 -3.07 -13.56
CA LEU A 367 -29.33 -4.39 -13.81
C LEU A 367 -30.06 -5.47 -13.02
N GLY A 368 -30.25 -6.60 -13.64
CA GLY A 368 -30.59 -7.83 -12.97
C GLY A 368 -29.35 -8.50 -12.36
N VAL A 369 -29.58 -9.57 -11.64
CA VAL A 369 -28.49 -10.34 -11.02
C VAL A 369 -28.73 -11.83 -11.23
N ARG A 370 -27.75 -12.51 -11.78
CA ARG A 370 -27.68 -13.96 -11.81
C ARG A 370 -26.70 -14.46 -10.76
N THR A 371 -27.15 -15.32 -9.88
CA THR A 371 -26.33 -15.91 -8.83
C THR A 371 -25.97 -17.34 -9.18
N PHE A 372 -24.67 -17.60 -9.20
CA PHE A 372 -24.11 -18.94 -9.38
C PHE A 372 -23.70 -19.48 -8.02
N THR A 373 -23.96 -20.74 -7.78
CA THR A 373 -23.55 -21.43 -6.55
C THR A 373 -22.58 -22.54 -6.93
N CYS A 374 -21.45 -22.58 -6.23
CA CYS A 374 -20.50 -23.68 -6.42
C CYS A 374 -21.11 -24.99 -5.91
N THR A 375 -21.07 -26.02 -6.72
CA THR A 375 -21.68 -27.35 -6.41
C THR A 375 -20.90 -28.09 -5.31
N VAL A 376 -19.68 -27.66 -4.99
CA VAL A 376 -18.80 -28.32 -4.02
C VAL A 376 -18.74 -27.58 -2.70
N CYS A 377 -18.47 -26.28 -2.69
CA CYS A 377 -18.27 -25.50 -1.46
C CYS A 377 -19.44 -24.56 -1.11
N HIS A 378 -20.46 -24.48 -2.00
CA HIS A 378 -21.66 -23.63 -1.85
C HIS A 378 -21.37 -22.11 -1.81
N ASN A 379 -20.13 -21.68 -2.06
CA ASN A 379 -19.84 -20.27 -2.27
C ASN A 379 -20.64 -19.76 -3.47
N THR A 380 -21.00 -18.49 -3.42
CA THR A 380 -21.77 -17.85 -4.49
C THR A 380 -20.95 -16.77 -5.17
N ARG A 381 -21.18 -16.58 -6.46
CA ARG A 381 -20.74 -15.42 -7.22
C ARG A 381 -21.95 -14.85 -7.98
N THR A 382 -21.89 -13.59 -8.28
CA THR A 382 -22.95 -12.92 -9.05
C THR A 382 -22.39 -12.39 -10.36
N GLU A 383 -23.28 -12.38 -11.35
CA GLU A 383 -23.04 -11.67 -12.62
C GLU A 383 -24.23 -10.75 -12.87
N ASP A 384 -23.93 -9.58 -13.36
CA ASP A 384 -24.97 -8.62 -13.72
C ASP A 384 -25.63 -9.03 -15.03
N ILE A 385 -26.96 -8.89 -15.08
CA ILE A 385 -27.77 -9.04 -16.30
C ILE A 385 -28.07 -7.63 -16.77
N GLU A 386 -27.68 -7.31 -17.99
CA GLU A 386 -27.87 -5.98 -18.52
C GLU A 386 -29.36 -5.57 -18.50
N ALA A 387 -29.58 -4.29 -18.16
CA ALA A 387 -30.92 -3.71 -18.26
C ALA A 387 -31.32 -3.63 -19.73
N PRO A 388 -32.45 -4.23 -20.11
CA PRO A 388 -32.87 -4.31 -21.53
C PRO A 388 -33.23 -2.95 -22.13
N GLY A 389 -33.26 -1.91 -21.32
CA GLY A 389 -33.72 -0.59 -21.75
C GLY A 389 -35.24 -0.51 -21.87
N HIS A 390 -35.72 0.67 -22.21
CA HIS A 390 -37.12 0.90 -22.46
C HIS A 390 -37.50 0.44 -23.88
N GLU A 391 -38.54 -0.35 -23.98
CA GLU A 391 -39.20 -0.65 -25.24
C GLU A 391 -40.54 0.09 -25.28
N TYR A 392 -40.57 1.13 -26.10
CA TYR A 392 -41.73 1.96 -26.18
C TYR A 392 -42.71 1.47 -27.25
N GLY A 393 -44.00 1.51 -26.94
CA GLY A 393 -45.10 1.26 -27.86
C GLY A 393 -45.24 2.37 -28.91
N GLU A 394 -46.36 2.30 -29.63
CA GLU A 394 -46.70 3.30 -30.63
C GLU A 394 -47.00 4.66 -30.01
N TRP A 395 -46.78 5.72 -30.78
CA TRP A 395 -47.09 7.06 -30.34
C TRP A 395 -48.60 7.30 -30.28
N VAL A 396 -49.08 7.75 -29.15
CA VAL A 396 -50.45 8.21 -28.92
C VAL A 396 -50.46 9.74 -28.93
N ILE A 397 -51.32 10.33 -29.71
CA ILE A 397 -51.48 11.80 -29.76
C ILE A 397 -52.36 12.21 -28.59
N ASP A 398 -51.81 13.00 -27.70
CA ASP A 398 -52.55 13.59 -26.55
C ASP A 398 -53.32 14.82 -26.99
N ARG A 399 -52.71 15.60 -27.85
CA ARG A 399 -53.25 16.84 -28.34
C ARG A 399 -52.68 17.14 -29.73
N ASP A 400 -53.57 17.36 -30.66
CA ASP A 400 -53.16 17.76 -32.01
C ASP A 400 -52.53 19.16 -32.01
N ALA A 401 -51.55 19.30 -32.89
CA ALA A 401 -50.97 20.62 -33.14
C ALA A 401 -51.97 21.51 -33.91
N THR A 402 -52.03 22.76 -33.54
CA THR A 402 -52.77 23.77 -34.31
C THR A 402 -51.82 24.62 -35.14
N CYS A 403 -52.35 25.57 -35.89
CA CYS A 403 -51.52 26.49 -36.66
C CYS A 403 -50.55 27.33 -35.80
N VAL A 404 -50.85 27.59 -34.52
CA VAL A 404 -50.02 28.43 -33.61
C VAL A 404 -49.61 27.74 -32.32
N LYS A 405 -50.22 26.61 -32.00
CA LYS A 405 -49.88 25.88 -30.75
C LYS A 405 -49.35 24.51 -31.06
N GLU A 406 -48.29 24.15 -30.37
CA GLU A 406 -47.76 22.80 -30.42
C GLU A 406 -48.79 21.81 -29.88
N GLY A 407 -48.77 20.64 -30.48
CA GLY A 407 -49.43 19.44 -29.97
C GLY A 407 -48.51 18.66 -29.03
N SER A 408 -48.99 17.55 -28.53
CA SER A 408 -48.23 16.62 -27.72
C SER A 408 -48.60 15.19 -28.06
N LYS A 409 -47.61 14.34 -27.98
CA LYS A 409 -47.81 12.90 -28.11
C LYS A 409 -46.97 12.22 -27.03
N HIS A 410 -47.41 11.08 -26.58
CA HIS A 410 -46.65 10.22 -25.68
C HIS A 410 -46.61 8.79 -26.21
N ARG A 411 -45.70 8.05 -25.66
CA ARG A 411 -45.65 6.59 -25.79
C ARG A 411 -45.21 5.98 -24.47
N ASP A 412 -45.84 4.90 -24.10
CA ASP A 412 -45.56 4.21 -22.85
C ASP A 412 -44.61 3.04 -23.11
N CYS A 413 -43.76 2.79 -22.15
CA CYS A 413 -42.93 1.60 -22.17
C CYS A 413 -43.80 0.36 -21.91
N ILE A 414 -43.61 -0.69 -22.73
CA ILE A 414 -44.38 -1.94 -22.59
C ILE A 414 -44.00 -2.74 -21.34
N ARG A 415 -42.86 -2.40 -20.70
CA ARG A 415 -42.29 -3.17 -19.57
C ARG A 415 -42.19 -2.37 -18.27
N SER A 416 -42.58 -1.10 -18.28
CA SER A 416 -42.55 -0.22 -17.10
C SER A 416 -43.53 0.91 -17.26
N ASP A 417 -43.78 1.64 -16.19
CA ASP A 417 -44.64 2.83 -16.18
C ASP A 417 -43.96 4.07 -16.78
N ALA A 418 -42.82 3.91 -17.44
CA ALA A 418 -42.10 5.03 -18.03
C ALA A 418 -42.80 5.51 -19.30
N THR A 419 -43.08 6.78 -19.35
CA THR A 419 -43.71 7.45 -20.49
C THR A 419 -42.70 8.40 -21.13
N GLN A 420 -42.57 8.36 -22.43
CA GLN A 420 -41.82 9.31 -23.22
C GLN A 420 -42.79 10.27 -23.89
N THR A 421 -42.57 11.57 -23.72
CA THR A 421 -43.40 12.63 -24.32
C THR A 421 -42.61 13.39 -25.36
N GLU A 422 -43.25 13.84 -26.39
CA GLU A 422 -42.68 14.65 -27.44
C GLU A 422 -43.67 15.74 -27.90
N SER A 423 -43.19 16.91 -28.18
CA SER A 423 -44.05 17.96 -28.77
C SER A 423 -44.24 17.74 -30.26
N ILE A 424 -45.43 18.01 -30.75
CA ILE A 424 -45.74 18.07 -32.18
C ILE A 424 -45.67 19.54 -32.58
N PRO A 425 -44.73 19.93 -33.43
CA PRO A 425 -44.60 21.37 -33.80
C PRO A 425 -45.92 21.93 -34.34
N ALA A 426 -46.19 23.22 -33.99
CA ALA A 426 -47.29 23.94 -34.58
C ALA A 426 -47.22 23.90 -36.12
N THR A 427 -48.31 23.67 -36.80
CA THR A 427 -48.36 23.45 -38.25
C THR A 427 -47.97 24.69 -39.05
N GLY A 428 -48.12 25.87 -38.50
CA GLY A 428 -47.93 27.14 -39.21
C GLY A 428 -48.93 27.39 -40.35
N GLN A 429 -49.76 26.39 -40.62
CA GLN A 429 -50.72 26.44 -41.72
C GLN A 429 -52.02 27.05 -41.29
N HIS A 430 -52.24 28.34 -41.57
CA HIS A 430 -53.44 29.03 -41.29
C HIS A 430 -54.49 28.84 -42.37
N GLN A 431 -55.69 28.56 -41.97
CA GLN A 431 -56.84 28.53 -42.88
C GLN A 431 -57.58 29.90 -42.85
N TRP A 432 -57.19 30.77 -43.77
CA TRP A 432 -57.64 32.13 -43.80
C TRP A 432 -59.04 32.21 -44.43
N LYS A 433 -59.97 32.83 -43.71
CA LYS A 433 -61.31 33.23 -44.22
C LYS A 433 -61.41 34.77 -44.20
N VAL A 434 -62.03 35.35 -45.23
CA VAL A 434 -62.25 36.77 -45.27
C VAL A 434 -63.14 37.17 -44.06
N LEU A 435 -62.65 38.06 -43.24
CA LEU A 435 -63.36 38.63 -42.12
C LEU A 435 -64.09 39.91 -42.54
N SER A 436 -63.39 40.76 -43.24
CA SER A 436 -63.97 42.05 -43.73
C SER A 436 -63.20 42.52 -44.95
N THR A 437 -63.86 43.30 -45.77
CA THR A 437 -63.24 43.92 -46.94
C THR A 437 -63.64 45.38 -46.97
N THR A 438 -62.71 46.26 -47.07
CA THR A 438 -62.90 47.65 -47.40
C THR A 438 -62.49 47.85 -48.84
N ALA A 439 -63.39 48.13 -49.69
CA ALA A 439 -63.09 48.26 -51.13
C ALA A 439 -62.14 49.49 -51.39
N ALA A 440 -61.20 49.24 -52.31
CA ALA A 440 -60.33 50.32 -52.79
C ALA A 440 -61.19 51.29 -53.62
N THR A 441 -60.92 52.58 -53.46
CA THR A 441 -61.51 53.60 -54.30
C THR A 441 -60.50 54.04 -55.36
N CYS A 442 -60.90 55.02 -56.16
CA CYS A 442 -59.97 55.49 -57.21
C CYS A 442 -58.74 56.19 -56.62
N GLY A 443 -58.79 56.73 -55.39
CA GLY A 443 -57.70 57.47 -54.79
C GLY A 443 -57.23 56.96 -53.43
N GLN A 444 -57.84 55.90 -52.93
CA GLN A 444 -57.50 55.32 -51.63
C GLN A 444 -57.47 53.82 -51.68
N ASP A 445 -56.46 53.29 -51.08
CA ASP A 445 -56.32 51.83 -50.94
C ASP A 445 -57.44 51.20 -50.10
N GLY A 446 -57.91 50.05 -50.47
CA GLY A 446 -58.77 49.23 -49.66
C GLY A 446 -57.99 48.23 -48.82
N THR A 447 -58.70 47.43 -48.07
CA THR A 447 -58.07 46.39 -47.27
C THR A 447 -58.96 45.14 -47.24
N VAL A 448 -58.30 43.98 -47.28
CA VAL A 448 -58.97 42.69 -46.96
C VAL A 448 -58.35 42.15 -45.71
N THR A 449 -59.15 42.04 -44.66
CA THR A 449 -58.74 41.40 -43.43
C THR A 449 -59.23 39.96 -43.44
N TYR A 450 -58.30 39.04 -43.19
CA TYR A 450 -58.55 37.62 -43.08
C TYR A 450 -58.44 37.24 -41.63
N LYS A 451 -59.23 36.27 -41.18
CA LYS A 451 -59.14 35.65 -39.89
C LYS A 451 -58.92 34.16 -40.07
N CYS A 452 -57.94 33.64 -39.37
CA CYS A 452 -57.75 32.15 -39.37
C CYS A 452 -58.93 31.49 -38.68
N ALA A 453 -59.46 30.46 -39.33
CA ALA A 453 -60.62 29.73 -38.82
C ALA A 453 -60.34 28.92 -37.55
N PHE A 454 -59.06 28.61 -37.27
CA PHE A 454 -58.65 27.76 -36.16
C PHE A 454 -58.04 28.53 -35.00
N CYS A 455 -57.12 29.50 -35.23
CA CYS A 455 -56.44 30.22 -34.14
C CYS A 455 -57.00 31.61 -33.86
N GLY A 456 -57.78 32.14 -34.79
CA GLY A 456 -58.37 33.47 -34.65
C GLY A 456 -57.42 34.61 -35.04
N ASP A 457 -56.17 34.34 -35.40
CA ASP A 457 -55.22 35.35 -35.87
C ASP A 457 -55.76 36.05 -37.10
N THR A 458 -55.40 37.28 -37.27
CA THR A 458 -55.82 38.09 -38.40
C THR A 458 -54.60 38.54 -39.22
N LYS A 459 -54.77 38.61 -40.54
CA LYS A 459 -53.84 39.27 -41.43
C LYS A 459 -54.59 40.23 -42.31
N THR A 460 -54.03 41.33 -42.66
CA THR A 460 -54.62 42.31 -43.55
C THR A 460 -53.77 42.45 -44.79
N GLU A 461 -54.37 42.42 -45.92
CA GLU A 461 -53.73 42.71 -47.23
C GLU A 461 -54.34 43.99 -47.79
N THR A 462 -53.51 44.83 -48.38
CA THR A 462 -53.92 46.10 -49.00
C THR A 462 -54.41 45.82 -50.42
N LEU A 463 -55.57 46.36 -50.71
CA LEU A 463 -56.07 46.44 -52.09
C LEU A 463 -55.71 47.80 -52.64
N ASN A 464 -54.79 47.82 -53.59
CA ASN A 464 -54.31 49.06 -54.16
C ASN A 464 -55.46 49.90 -54.72
N ALA A 465 -55.40 51.22 -54.58
CA ALA A 465 -56.34 52.13 -55.20
C ALA A 465 -56.44 51.90 -56.70
N THR A 466 -57.63 51.94 -57.25
CA THR A 466 -57.85 51.56 -58.66
C THR A 466 -57.26 52.57 -59.65
N GLY A 467 -57.07 53.82 -59.17
CA GLY A 467 -56.56 54.87 -60.06
C GLY A 467 -57.52 55.32 -61.17
N GLN A 468 -58.64 54.58 -61.25
CA GLN A 468 -59.64 54.90 -62.29
C GLN A 468 -60.64 55.88 -61.80
N HIS A 469 -60.53 57.12 -62.19
CA HIS A 469 -61.47 58.19 -61.92
C HIS A 469 -62.57 58.21 -62.98
N ILE A 470 -63.81 58.14 -62.57
CA ILE A 470 -64.91 58.35 -63.47
C ILE A 470 -65.32 59.81 -63.33
N TYR A 471 -64.95 60.58 -64.31
CA TYR A 471 -65.35 62.01 -64.39
C TYR A 471 -66.76 62.12 -64.98
N GLY A 472 -67.64 62.74 -64.24
CA GLY A 472 -68.95 63.05 -64.78
C GLY A 472 -68.87 63.98 -65.99
N ALA A 473 -69.86 63.89 -66.84
CA ALA A 473 -69.97 64.75 -67.99
C ALA A 473 -69.91 66.22 -67.57
N ARG A 474 -69.12 66.97 -68.22
CA ARG A 474 -69.02 68.44 -68.01
C ARG A 474 -70.37 69.06 -68.35
N VAL A 475 -71.03 69.64 -67.40
CA VAL A 475 -72.22 70.44 -67.70
C VAL A 475 -71.71 71.81 -68.24
N VAL A 476 -72.15 72.15 -69.42
CA VAL A 476 -71.90 73.45 -70.08
C VAL A 476 -72.94 74.42 -69.62
#